data_bc558ac18eed2fd0252ae6dd7ad5cd21
#
_entry.id   bc558ac18eed2fd0252ae6dd7ad5cd21
#
_cell.length_a   1.000
_cell.length_b   1.000
_cell.length_c   1.000
_cell.angle_alpha   90.00
_cell.angle_beta   90.00
_cell.angle_gamma   90.00
#
_symmetry.space_group_name_H-M   'P 1'
#
loop_
_entity.id
_entity.type
_entity.pdbx_description
1 polymer ?
#
loop_
_entity_poly.entity_id
_entity_poly.type
_entity_poly.pdbx_seq_one_letter_code
_entity_poly.pdbx_strand_id
1 'polypeptide(L)'
;MSLITLQTVARIAEETGTQENARRFRPNLLINLQGGGAFDELKWVGRILRLGQTARIAVTQVDERCVMITLDPATGQSNPDILKCVVQKHNKCAGVYATVLTAGEVRAGDAITFEG
;
A
#
# COMPACT_ATOMS: atom_id res chain seq x y z
N MET A 1 -4.33 8.31 6.54
CA MET A 1 -3.27 8.15 5.54
C MET A 1 -3.29 6.74 4.96
N SER A 2 -2.84 6.59 3.73
CA SER A 2 -2.80 5.30 3.05
C SER A 2 -1.37 4.81 2.92
N LEU A 3 -1.19 3.50 2.98
CA LEU A 3 0.10 2.87 2.72
C LEU A 3 -0.08 1.56 1.97
N ILE A 4 0.91 1.23 1.14
CA ILE A 4 0.95 0.00 0.36
C ILE A 4 2.41 -0.47 0.30
N THR A 5 2.61 -1.76 0.11
CA THR A 5 3.97 -2.30 -0.04
C THR A 5 4.36 -2.38 -1.51
N LEU A 6 5.65 -2.28 -1.78
CA LEU A 6 6.21 -2.52 -3.12
C LEU A 6 5.86 -3.93 -3.60
N GLN A 7 5.85 -4.90 -2.69
CA GLN A 7 5.54 -6.29 -3.01
C GLN A 7 4.11 -6.45 -3.53
N THR A 8 3.15 -5.71 -2.94
CA THR A 8 1.76 -5.71 -3.42
C THR A 8 1.66 -5.08 -4.81
N VAL A 9 2.32 -3.93 -5.01
CA VAL A 9 2.34 -3.25 -6.32
C VAL A 9 2.92 -4.18 -7.38
N ALA A 10 4.04 -4.83 -7.08
CA ALA A 10 4.71 -5.75 -8.00
C ALA A 10 3.83 -6.96 -8.36
N ARG A 11 3.13 -7.51 -7.36
CA ARG A 11 2.25 -8.66 -7.58
C ARG A 11 1.07 -8.30 -8.49
N ILE A 12 0.45 -7.15 -8.29
CA ILE A 12 -0.65 -6.70 -9.14
C ILE A 12 -0.15 -6.45 -10.56
N ALA A 13 1.02 -5.86 -10.74
CA ALA A 13 1.61 -5.66 -12.05
C ALA A 13 1.89 -6.99 -12.76
N GLU A 14 2.42 -7.97 -12.04
CA GLU A 14 2.68 -9.31 -12.56
C GLU A 14 1.39 -10.00 -13.00
N GLU A 15 0.35 -9.95 -12.17
CA GLU A 15 -0.94 -10.60 -12.45
C GLU A 15 -1.69 -9.96 -13.61
N THR A 16 -1.47 -8.69 -13.87
CA THR A 16 -2.14 -7.94 -14.95
C THR A 16 -1.27 -7.77 -16.20
N GLY A 17 0.00 -8.19 -16.15
CA GLY A 17 0.94 -8.00 -17.25
C GLY A 17 1.27 -6.54 -17.54
N THR A 18 1.21 -5.69 -16.51
CA THR A 18 1.47 -4.26 -16.64
C THR A 18 2.80 -3.87 -15.99
N GLN A 19 3.27 -2.66 -16.24
CA GLN A 19 4.41 -2.10 -15.52
C GLN A 19 4.04 -1.76 -14.09
N GLU A 20 4.99 -1.96 -13.17
CA GLU A 20 4.82 -1.50 -11.80
C GLU A 20 4.66 0.01 -11.75
N ASN A 21 3.61 0.48 -11.09
CA ASN A 21 3.37 1.90 -10.91
C ASN A 21 2.64 2.14 -9.59
N ALA A 22 3.41 2.34 -8.53
CA ALA A 22 2.86 2.57 -7.19
C ALA A 22 1.96 3.81 -7.14
N ARG A 23 2.22 4.80 -7.99
CA ARG A 23 1.45 6.05 -8.02
C ARG A 23 -0.02 5.84 -8.38
N ARG A 24 -0.37 4.74 -9.07
CA ARG A 24 -1.77 4.39 -9.33
C ARG A 24 -2.57 4.25 -8.04
N PHE A 25 -1.94 3.72 -7.01
CA PHE A 25 -2.58 3.43 -5.73
C PHE A 25 -2.57 4.63 -4.79
N ARG A 26 -1.89 5.71 -5.17
CA ARG A 26 -1.84 6.99 -4.46
C ARG A 26 -1.49 6.85 -2.98
N PRO A 27 -0.42 6.13 -2.62
CA PRO A 27 -0.07 5.95 -1.22
C PRO A 27 0.58 7.20 -0.64
N ASN A 28 0.34 7.44 0.64
CA ASN A 28 1.15 8.38 1.41
C ASN A 28 2.50 7.76 1.76
N LEU A 29 2.51 6.45 2.02
CA LEU A 29 3.72 5.70 2.31
C LEU A 29 3.81 4.48 1.40
N LEU A 30 4.99 4.29 0.81
CA LEU A 30 5.34 3.12 0.04
C LEU A 30 6.42 2.37 0.81
N ILE A 31 6.13 1.12 1.18
CA ILE A 31 6.98 0.34 2.07
C ILE A 31 7.60 -0.81 1.30
N ASN A 32 8.90 -0.98 1.46
CA ASN A 32 9.62 -2.13 0.93
C ASN A 32 9.83 -3.14 2.04
N LEU A 33 9.15 -4.29 1.93
CA LEU A 33 9.25 -5.34 2.93
C LEU A 33 10.58 -6.07 2.84
N GLN A 34 11.17 -6.35 4.00
CA GLN A 34 12.32 -7.23 4.09
C GLN A 34 11.83 -8.59 4.58
N GLY A 35 11.83 -9.58 3.68
CA GLY A 35 11.39 -10.92 4.01
C GLY A 35 9.89 -11.14 4.04
N GLY A 36 9.11 -10.19 3.51
CA GLY A 36 7.67 -10.32 3.43
C GLY A 36 7.17 -10.55 2.01
N GLY A 37 5.88 -10.79 1.86
CA GLY A 37 5.23 -11.04 0.60
C GLY A 37 4.13 -10.02 0.26
N ALA A 38 3.64 -10.13 -0.97
CA ALA A 38 2.54 -9.29 -1.43
C ALA A 38 1.32 -9.45 -0.53
N PHE A 39 0.62 -8.35 -0.30
CA PHE A 39 -0.60 -8.28 0.51
C PHE A 39 -0.40 -8.57 2.01
N ASP A 40 0.84 -8.68 2.49
CA ASP A 40 1.11 -8.87 3.92
C ASP A 40 0.60 -7.69 4.76
N GLU A 41 0.57 -6.48 4.20
CA GLU A 41 0.08 -5.31 4.92
C GLU A 41 -1.40 -5.44 5.32
N LEU A 42 -2.18 -6.25 4.64
CA LEU A 42 -3.59 -6.46 5.02
C LEU A 42 -3.72 -7.12 6.40
N LYS A 43 -2.67 -7.82 6.84
CA LYS A 43 -2.64 -8.48 8.16
C LYS A 43 -2.24 -7.52 9.28
N TRP A 44 -1.87 -6.29 8.95
CA TRP A 44 -1.39 -5.32 9.93
C TRP A 44 -2.50 -4.53 10.62
N VAL A 45 -3.74 -4.73 10.19
CA VAL A 45 -4.89 -4.04 10.81
C VAL A 45 -4.92 -4.34 12.31
N GLY A 46 -4.99 -3.29 13.10
CA GLY A 46 -4.92 -3.39 14.56
C GLY A 46 -3.51 -3.29 15.14
N ARG A 47 -2.49 -3.18 14.29
CA ARG A 47 -1.10 -3.09 14.74
C ARG A 47 -0.59 -1.65 14.69
N ILE A 48 0.42 -1.38 15.52
CA ILE A 48 1.10 -0.10 15.57
C ILE A 48 2.47 -0.25 14.91
N LEU A 49 2.78 0.69 14.01
CA LEU A 49 4.07 0.77 13.34
C LEU A 49 4.81 2.01 13.82
N ARG A 50 6.11 1.84 14.09
CA ARG A 50 7.03 2.95 14.32
C ARG A 50 7.75 3.26 13.03
N LEU A 51 7.71 4.52 12.61
CA LEU A 51 8.35 5.01 11.39
C LEU A 51 9.56 5.86 11.79
N GLY A 52 10.76 5.38 11.46
CA GLY A 52 11.97 6.07 11.89
C GLY A 52 12.12 6.04 13.39
N GLN A 53 12.45 7.19 14.00
CA GLN A 53 12.76 7.27 15.43
C GLN A 53 11.56 7.65 16.30
N THR A 54 10.66 8.48 15.79
CA THR A 54 9.64 9.13 16.62
C THR A 54 8.22 8.85 16.16
N ALA A 55 7.97 8.88 14.86
CA ALA A 55 6.61 8.77 14.32
C ALA A 55 6.01 7.39 14.59
N ARG A 56 4.73 7.36 14.95
CA ARG A 56 3.97 6.13 15.19
C ARG A 56 2.62 6.23 14.51
N ILE A 57 2.20 5.15 13.87
CA ILE A 57 0.89 5.06 13.23
C ILE A 57 0.18 3.78 13.67
N ALA A 58 -1.14 3.82 13.72
CA ALA A 58 -1.96 2.63 13.93
C ALA A 58 -2.64 2.27 12.62
N VAL A 59 -2.49 1.04 12.18
CA VAL A 59 -3.18 0.53 10.99
C VAL A 59 -4.62 0.24 11.37
N THR A 60 -5.57 0.88 10.71
CA THR A 60 -6.97 0.87 11.13
C THR A 60 -7.86 0.00 10.28
N GLN A 61 -7.63 -0.03 8.97
CA GLN A 61 -8.50 -0.79 8.07
C GLN A 61 -7.82 -1.07 6.73
N VAL A 62 -8.33 -2.07 6.02
CA VAL A 62 -7.91 -2.36 4.66
C VAL A 62 -8.42 -1.27 3.71
N ASP A 63 -7.68 -1.06 2.61
CA ASP A 63 -8.05 -0.08 1.58
C ASP A 63 -8.79 -0.80 0.46
N GLU A 64 -10.11 -0.67 0.44
CA GLU A 64 -10.92 -1.15 -0.67
C GLU A 64 -10.74 -0.23 -1.88
N ARG A 65 -10.41 -0.81 -3.01
CA ARG A 65 -10.05 -0.05 -4.21
C ARG A 65 -11.24 0.28 -5.09
N CYS A 66 -11.11 1.37 -5.83
CA CYS A 66 -12.11 1.87 -6.75
C CYS A 66 -11.50 2.09 -8.14
N VAL A 67 -12.30 2.63 -9.05
CA VAL A 67 -11.90 2.86 -10.45
C VAL A 67 -10.65 3.74 -10.61
N MET A 68 -10.29 4.52 -9.60
CA MET A 68 -9.14 5.41 -9.66
C MET A 68 -7.82 4.68 -9.92
N ILE A 69 -7.67 3.44 -9.45
CA ILE A 69 -6.44 2.66 -9.69
C ILE A 69 -6.29 2.23 -11.15
N THR A 70 -7.35 2.29 -11.95
CA THR A 70 -7.28 1.96 -13.38
C THR A 70 -6.61 3.06 -14.19
N LEU A 71 -6.53 4.28 -13.66
CA LEU A 71 -5.99 5.42 -14.38
C LEU A 71 -4.48 5.50 -14.23
N ASP A 72 -3.78 5.63 -15.36
CA ASP A 72 -2.36 5.92 -15.35
C ASP A 72 -2.16 7.36 -14.87
N PRO A 73 -1.39 7.59 -13.78
CA PRO A 73 -1.24 8.94 -13.23
C PRO A 73 -0.50 9.90 -14.15
N ALA A 74 0.27 9.38 -15.11
CA ALA A 74 1.01 10.23 -16.05
C ALA A 74 0.20 10.59 -17.31
N THR A 75 -0.65 9.65 -17.80
CA THR A 75 -1.34 9.82 -19.08
C THR A 75 -2.85 9.92 -18.96
N GLY A 76 -3.43 9.49 -17.84
CA GLY A 76 -4.87 9.40 -17.68
C GLY A 76 -5.51 8.21 -18.40
N GLN A 77 -4.72 7.39 -19.09
CA GLN A 77 -5.26 6.22 -19.76
C GLN A 77 -5.78 5.20 -18.77
N SER A 78 -6.92 4.58 -19.09
CA SER A 78 -7.57 3.61 -18.22
C SER A 78 -7.17 2.19 -18.58
N ASN A 79 -6.88 1.37 -17.55
CA ASN A 79 -6.73 -0.06 -17.70
C ASN A 79 -7.65 -0.77 -16.69
N PRO A 80 -8.88 -1.10 -17.09
CA PRO A 80 -9.86 -1.72 -16.20
C PRO A 80 -9.42 -3.06 -15.62
N ASP A 81 -8.51 -3.77 -16.27
CA ASP A 81 -8.03 -5.08 -15.82
C ASP A 81 -7.35 -5.00 -14.45
N ILE A 82 -6.78 -3.85 -14.10
CA ILE A 82 -6.13 -3.65 -12.80
C ILE A 82 -7.16 -3.77 -11.67
N LEU A 83 -8.26 -3.02 -11.75
CA LEU A 83 -9.32 -3.12 -10.74
C LEU A 83 -9.98 -4.50 -10.75
N LYS A 84 -10.23 -5.05 -11.93
CA LYS A 84 -10.82 -6.37 -12.08
C LYS A 84 -9.97 -7.44 -11.37
N CYS A 85 -8.65 -7.38 -11.53
CA CYS A 85 -7.71 -8.26 -10.85
C CYS A 85 -7.83 -8.14 -9.33
N VAL A 86 -7.80 -6.93 -8.81
CA VAL A 86 -7.89 -6.68 -7.37
C VAL A 86 -9.23 -7.17 -6.80
N VAL A 87 -10.32 -6.93 -7.51
CA VAL A 87 -11.65 -7.39 -7.09
C VAL A 87 -11.74 -8.91 -7.07
N GLN A 88 -11.28 -9.56 -8.13
CA GLN A 88 -11.48 -11.01 -8.30
C GLN A 88 -10.48 -11.84 -7.48
N LYS A 89 -9.23 -11.39 -7.37
CA LYS A 89 -8.16 -12.17 -6.74
C LYS A 89 -7.84 -11.74 -5.31
N HIS A 90 -8.16 -10.51 -4.94
CA HIS A 90 -7.70 -9.91 -3.67
C HIS A 90 -8.84 -9.29 -2.87
N ASN A 91 -10.05 -9.74 -3.10
CA ASN A 91 -11.23 -9.29 -2.36
C ASN A 91 -11.37 -7.76 -2.35
N LYS A 92 -11.04 -7.12 -3.48
CA LYS A 92 -11.12 -5.66 -3.67
C LYS A 92 -10.11 -4.85 -2.85
N CYS A 93 -9.21 -5.49 -2.11
CA CYS A 93 -8.30 -4.82 -1.17
C CYS A 93 -6.87 -4.81 -1.67
N ALA A 94 -6.22 -3.67 -1.57
CA ALA A 94 -4.78 -3.51 -1.79
C ALA A 94 -4.31 -2.32 -0.97
N GLY A 95 -3.34 -2.54 -0.07
CA GLY A 95 -2.90 -1.53 0.86
C GLY A 95 -3.84 -1.36 2.05
N VAL A 96 -3.50 -0.47 2.95
CA VAL A 96 -4.24 -0.22 4.19
C VAL A 96 -4.27 1.26 4.50
N TYR A 97 -5.19 1.63 5.40
CA TYR A 97 -5.24 2.96 6.01
C TYR A 97 -4.67 2.93 7.42
N ALA A 98 -4.10 4.04 7.82
CA ALA A 98 -3.56 4.21 9.16
C ALA A 98 -3.86 5.60 9.69
N THR A 99 -3.86 5.74 11.02
CA THR A 99 -3.98 7.02 11.70
C THR A 99 -2.68 7.34 12.43
N VAL A 100 -2.32 8.62 12.50
CA VAL A 100 -1.11 9.05 13.17
C VAL A 100 -1.36 9.08 14.68
N LEU A 101 -0.55 8.33 15.44
CA LEU A 101 -0.59 8.36 16.90
C LEU A 101 0.41 9.36 17.47
N THR A 102 1.62 9.39 16.92
CA THR A 102 2.68 10.29 17.33
C THR A 102 3.29 10.92 16.11
N ALA A 103 3.25 12.23 16.02
CA ALA A 103 3.87 12.96 14.92
C ALA A 103 5.39 12.86 14.99
N GLY A 104 6.03 12.87 13.84
CA GLY A 104 7.47 12.84 13.74
C GLY A 104 7.91 12.94 12.29
N GLU A 105 9.18 13.23 12.09
CA GLU A 105 9.76 13.33 10.77
C GLU A 105 10.06 11.92 10.22
N VAL A 106 9.63 11.66 8.99
CA VAL A 106 9.89 10.40 8.30
C VAL A 106 10.52 10.70 6.95
N ARG A 107 11.61 10.03 6.65
CA ARG A 107 12.34 10.21 5.40
C ARG A 107 12.41 8.89 4.64
N ALA A 108 12.56 8.98 3.32
CA ALA A 108 12.81 7.80 2.50
C ALA A 108 14.06 7.07 3.02
N GLY A 109 13.96 5.76 3.17
CA GLY A 109 15.02 4.93 3.73
C GLY A 109 14.92 4.67 5.22
N ASP A 110 14.03 5.35 5.93
CA ASP A 110 13.81 5.11 7.35
C ASP A 110 13.26 3.71 7.60
N ALA A 111 13.71 3.10 8.69
CA ALA A 111 13.23 1.79 9.10
C ALA A 111 11.80 1.88 9.66
N ILE A 112 11.03 0.83 9.40
CA ILE A 112 9.68 0.66 9.94
C ILE A 112 9.66 -0.61 10.77
N THR A 113 9.20 -0.49 12.00
CA THR A 113 9.14 -1.64 12.91
C THR A 113 7.76 -1.76 13.52
N PHE A 114 7.40 -2.99 13.88
CA PHE A 114 6.16 -3.23 14.62
C PHE A 114 6.39 -2.92 16.10
N GLU A 115 5.40 -2.30 16.71
CA GLU A 115 5.38 -2.01 18.13
C GLU A 115 4.48 -3.02 18.83
N GLY A 116 4.98 -3.60 19.86
CA GLY A 116 4.28 -4.64 20.62
C GLY A 116 4.48 -5.99 20.03
#